data_1071fad0082038a7680d1793666d6252
#
_entry.id   1071fad0082038a7680d1793666d6252
#
_cell.length_a   1.000
_cell.length_b   1.000
_cell.length_c   1.000
_cell.angle_alpha   90.00
_cell.angle_beta   90.00
_cell.angle_gamma   90.00
#
_symmetry.space_group_name_H-M   'P 1'
#
loop_
_entity.id
_entity.type
_entity.pdbx_description
1 polymer ?
#
loop_
_entity_poly.entity_id
_entity_poly.type
_entity_poly.pdbx_seq_one_letter_code
_entity_poly.pdbx_strand_id
1 'polypeptide(L)'
;MEAMYDVITIGSATRDVFLTSPLFKVLRDPKHLQKIGFESGEAQCFALGGKIEIGAPVLTTGGGATNAAVTFSRQGLKVAALIKTGNDESGEAILNELKKEKIAPFVVKEKELPTAYSTILLEPSGERTILVYRGASENLKIEEIPFEKLKSSWVYITPGKIPFPVIEKIFNHFSKNKTLIAFNPSGSFIETGEKLKPLLAKAKAIILNREEAAKLTGVDYSKESEIFRKIDELTPGIVAMTDAEKGATVSDGFRVYRAGIFKEKKLIDRTGAGDAFGSGFVAGLIRKKEKCEKGLCQPFNIEYAIRLGSANATSVIEKIGAKAGILKRTEFEKSKRWKNLPVY
;
A
#
# COMPACT_ATOMS: atom_id res chain seq x y z
N MET A 1 16.56 -27.11 6.48
CA MET A 1 16.59 -25.86 5.69
C MET A 1 15.37 -25.04 6.08
N GLU A 2 15.56 -23.82 6.63
CA GLU A 2 14.46 -22.92 6.91
C GLU A 2 13.75 -22.55 5.59
N ALA A 3 12.43 -22.53 5.67
CA ALA A 3 11.61 -22.33 4.49
C ALA A 3 11.76 -20.91 3.95
N MET A 4 12.31 -20.75 2.77
CA MET A 4 12.38 -19.48 2.04
C MET A 4 10.97 -19.04 1.63
N TYR A 5 10.63 -17.75 1.86
CA TYR A 5 9.39 -17.14 1.41
C TYR A 5 9.53 -16.58 -0.02
N ASP A 6 8.44 -16.54 -0.75
CA ASP A 6 8.41 -15.82 -2.03
C ASP A 6 8.52 -14.32 -1.77
N VAL A 7 7.77 -13.83 -0.75
CA VAL A 7 7.80 -12.43 -0.34
C VAL A 7 7.60 -12.27 1.17
N ILE A 8 8.34 -11.33 1.75
CA ILE A 8 8.13 -10.84 3.11
C ILE A 8 7.61 -9.41 3.02
N THR A 9 6.48 -9.12 3.69
CA THR A 9 5.99 -7.75 3.83
C THR A 9 6.48 -7.14 5.14
N ILE A 10 6.83 -5.86 5.13
CA ILE A 10 7.33 -5.14 6.30
C ILE A 10 6.63 -3.79 6.41
N GLY A 11 6.08 -3.47 7.57
CA GLY A 11 5.44 -2.18 7.80
C GLY A 11 4.34 -2.21 8.85
N SER A 12 3.34 -1.34 8.70
CA SER A 12 2.26 -1.18 9.66
C SER A 12 1.24 -2.31 9.63
N ALA A 13 0.66 -2.53 10.81
CA ALA A 13 -0.52 -3.37 11.03
C ALA A 13 -1.47 -2.62 11.97
N THR A 14 -2.74 -2.52 11.63
CA THR A 14 -3.74 -1.71 12.35
C THR A 14 -5.02 -2.49 12.61
N ARG A 15 -5.74 -2.12 13.65
CA ARG A 15 -7.14 -2.47 13.85
C ARG A 15 -8.00 -1.33 13.30
N ASP A 16 -8.88 -1.62 12.36
CA ASP A 16 -9.70 -0.61 11.70
C ASP A 16 -11.18 -0.79 12.05
N VAL A 17 -11.85 0.30 12.39
CA VAL A 17 -13.29 0.34 12.66
C VAL A 17 -13.94 1.33 11.70
N PHE A 18 -14.83 0.83 10.86
CA PHE A 18 -15.60 1.64 9.94
C PHE A 18 -16.93 2.00 10.57
N LEU A 19 -17.20 3.28 10.65
CA LEU A 19 -18.45 3.84 11.10
C LEU A 19 -19.15 4.49 9.92
N THR A 20 -20.43 4.16 9.73
CA THR A 20 -21.28 4.75 8.70
C THR A 20 -22.50 5.38 9.34
N SER A 21 -22.95 6.52 8.82
CA SER A 21 -24.19 7.14 9.24
C SER A 21 -24.73 8.04 8.12
N PRO A 22 -26.05 8.05 7.87
CA PRO A 22 -26.67 9.04 6.99
C PRO A 22 -26.63 10.45 7.60
N LEU A 23 -26.27 10.56 8.88
CA LEU A 23 -26.14 11.82 9.61
C LEU A 23 -24.74 12.43 9.51
N PHE A 24 -23.79 11.76 8.89
CA PHE A 24 -22.48 12.34 8.62
C PHE A 24 -22.64 13.46 7.59
N LYS A 25 -22.25 14.67 7.98
CA LYS A 25 -22.40 15.87 7.16
C LYS A 25 -21.05 16.36 6.69
N VAL A 26 -20.95 16.65 5.40
CA VAL A 26 -19.80 17.30 4.79
C VAL A 26 -20.16 18.75 4.51
N LEU A 27 -19.40 19.66 5.10
CA LEU A 27 -19.44 21.09 4.78
C LEU A 27 -18.53 21.33 3.58
N ARG A 28 -19.06 21.98 2.55
CA ARG A 28 -18.33 22.35 1.33
C ARG A 28 -18.32 23.86 1.21
N ASP A 29 -17.20 24.46 1.57
CA ASP A 29 -16.96 25.90 1.47
C ASP A 29 -15.46 26.16 1.24
N PRO A 30 -14.95 25.96 0.01
CA PRO A 30 -13.52 26.11 -0.29
C PRO A 30 -12.98 27.49 0.12
N LYS A 31 -13.78 28.55 -0.08
CA LYS A 31 -13.36 29.93 0.20
C LYS A 31 -13.02 30.18 1.66
N HIS A 32 -13.79 29.62 2.59
CA HIS A 32 -13.57 29.82 4.03
C HIS A 32 -12.75 28.68 4.65
N LEU A 33 -13.03 27.43 4.29
CA LEU A 33 -12.37 26.27 4.86
C LEU A 33 -10.87 26.23 4.56
N GLN A 34 -10.44 26.58 3.33
CA GLN A 34 -9.01 26.64 3.00
C GLN A 34 -8.25 27.68 3.84
N LYS A 35 -8.89 28.81 4.16
CA LYS A 35 -8.29 29.85 5.01
C LYS A 35 -8.02 29.40 6.45
N ILE A 36 -8.76 28.43 6.94
CA ILE A 36 -8.62 27.87 8.30
C ILE A 36 -7.96 26.49 8.32
N GLY A 37 -7.30 26.09 7.21
CA GLY A 37 -6.43 24.90 7.15
C GLY A 37 -7.05 23.63 6.58
N PHE A 38 -8.26 23.67 6.00
CA PHE A 38 -8.84 22.53 5.26
C PHE A 38 -8.49 22.65 3.78
N GLU A 39 -7.36 22.10 3.37
CA GLU A 39 -6.82 22.24 2.01
C GLU A 39 -7.80 21.80 0.91
N SER A 40 -8.58 20.74 1.14
CA SER A 40 -9.61 20.26 0.20
C SER A 40 -10.78 21.24 0.04
N GLY A 41 -10.94 22.20 0.95
CA GLY A 41 -12.15 23.03 1.01
C GLY A 41 -13.41 22.29 1.47
N GLU A 42 -13.26 21.09 2.00
CA GLU A 42 -14.32 20.24 2.54
C GLU A 42 -13.96 19.80 3.97
N ALA A 43 -14.97 19.65 4.83
CA ALA A 43 -14.80 19.18 6.19
C ALA A 43 -15.97 18.30 6.63
N GLN A 44 -15.68 17.20 7.29
CA GLN A 44 -16.69 16.41 7.98
C GLN A 44 -16.94 16.99 9.37
N CYS A 45 -18.18 17.40 9.66
CA CYS A 45 -18.51 18.19 10.83
C CYS A 45 -19.53 17.51 11.74
N PHE A 46 -19.37 17.71 13.06
CA PHE A 46 -20.26 17.21 14.10
C PHE A 46 -20.61 18.34 15.07
N ALA A 47 -21.88 18.39 15.51
CA ALA A 47 -22.30 19.34 16.52
C ALA A 47 -21.68 18.99 17.88
N LEU A 48 -21.12 19.98 18.59
CA LEU A 48 -20.60 19.78 19.93
C LEU A 48 -21.72 19.34 20.88
N GLY A 49 -21.45 18.34 21.72
CA GLY A 49 -22.44 17.78 22.66
C GLY A 49 -23.51 16.91 22.00
N GLY A 50 -23.53 16.80 20.66
CA GLY A 50 -24.49 15.97 19.93
C GLY A 50 -24.23 14.47 20.09
N LYS A 51 -25.29 13.67 19.98
CA LYS A 51 -25.22 12.21 19.81
C LYS A 51 -25.60 11.90 18.36
N ILE A 52 -24.75 11.13 17.70
CA ILE A 52 -24.95 10.73 16.32
C ILE A 52 -25.12 9.21 16.28
N GLU A 53 -26.28 8.77 15.84
CA GLU A 53 -26.52 7.35 15.62
C GLU A 53 -25.73 6.86 14.40
N ILE A 54 -25.10 5.72 14.56
CA ILE A 54 -24.32 5.06 13.52
C ILE A 54 -24.94 3.71 13.17
N GLY A 55 -24.68 3.24 11.97
CA GLY A 55 -24.95 1.85 11.59
C GLY A 55 -24.08 0.86 12.37
N ALA A 56 -24.31 -0.43 12.15
CA ALA A 56 -23.47 -1.48 12.77
C ALA A 56 -22.00 -1.26 12.41
N PRO A 57 -21.08 -1.12 13.38
CA PRO A 57 -19.67 -0.94 13.10
C PRO A 57 -19.07 -2.14 12.37
N VAL A 58 -18.25 -1.88 11.35
CA VAL A 58 -17.52 -2.93 10.66
C VAL A 58 -16.07 -2.94 11.17
N LEU A 59 -15.72 -4.02 11.87
CA LEU A 59 -14.39 -4.20 12.45
C LEU A 59 -13.54 -5.05 11.51
N THR A 60 -12.42 -4.49 11.06
CA THR A 60 -11.46 -5.16 10.18
C THR A 60 -10.04 -5.00 10.71
N THR A 61 -9.08 -5.47 9.97
CA THR A 61 -7.68 -5.13 10.19
C THR A 61 -7.10 -4.49 8.94
N GLY A 62 -6.13 -3.62 9.11
CA GLY A 62 -5.49 -2.84 8.07
C GLY A 62 -3.99 -2.74 8.27
N GLY A 63 -3.43 -1.70 7.68
CA GLY A 63 -2.00 -1.42 7.67
C GLY A 63 -1.31 -2.00 6.43
N GLY A 64 -0.44 -1.18 5.83
CA GLY A 64 0.13 -1.48 4.51
C GLY A 64 0.80 -2.85 4.41
N ALA A 65 1.54 -3.28 5.46
CA ALA A 65 2.19 -4.59 5.44
C ALA A 65 1.19 -5.75 5.41
N THR A 66 0.13 -5.69 6.22
CA THR A 66 -0.87 -6.77 6.27
C THR A 66 -1.79 -6.76 5.06
N ASN A 67 -2.14 -5.58 4.52
CA ASN A 67 -2.91 -5.45 3.28
C ASN A 67 -2.15 -6.09 2.10
N ALA A 68 -0.87 -5.75 1.95
CA ALA A 68 -0.01 -6.33 0.93
C ALA A 68 0.17 -7.85 1.12
N ALA A 69 0.38 -8.31 2.37
CA ALA A 69 0.54 -9.73 2.66
C ALA A 69 -0.68 -10.56 2.23
N VAL A 70 -1.89 -10.05 2.48
CA VAL A 70 -3.13 -10.70 2.02
C VAL A 70 -3.19 -10.78 0.50
N THR A 71 -2.80 -9.71 -0.22
CA THR A 71 -2.71 -9.76 -1.68
C THR A 71 -1.77 -10.87 -2.14
N PHE A 72 -0.55 -10.91 -1.64
CA PHE A 72 0.45 -11.91 -2.04
C PHE A 72 -0.02 -13.33 -1.74
N SER A 73 -0.59 -13.57 -0.55
CA SER A 73 -1.13 -14.88 -0.19
C SER A 73 -2.28 -15.32 -1.10
N ARG A 74 -3.26 -14.44 -1.35
CA ARG A 74 -4.38 -14.73 -2.24
C ARG A 74 -3.97 -14.91 -3.70
N GLN A 75 -2.81 -14.35 -4.09
CA GLN A 75 -2.17 -14.62 -5.37
C GLN A 75 -1.37 -15.93 -5.39
N GLY A 76 -1.37 -16.71 -4.31
CA GLY A 76 -0.78 -18.04 -4.22
C GLY A 76 0.72 -18.06 -3.95
N LEU A 77 1.26 -16.97 -3.41
CA LEU A 77 2.65 -16.86 -2.98
C LEU A 77 2.81 -17.31 -1.52
N LYS A 78 4.00 -17.81 -1.15
CA LYS A 78 4.38 -18.12 0.22
C LYS A 78 4.84 -16.85 0.92
N VAL A 79 4.04 -16.38 1.89
CA VAL A 79 4.17 -15.04 2.46
C VAL A 79 4.50 -15.08 3.94
N ALA A 80 5.35 -14.15 4.37
CA ALA A 80 5.48 -13.76 5.78
C ALA A 80 5.27 -12.24 5.94
N ALA A 81 4.90 -11.82 7.14
CA ALA A 81 4.74 -10.40 7.48
C ALA A 81 5.53 -10.06 8.75
N LEU A 82 6.45 -9.09 8.63
CA LEU A 82 7.13 -8.49 9.79
C LEU A 82 6.34 -7.25 10.21
N ILE A 83 5.72 -7.33 11.37
CA ILE A 83 4.87 -6.31 11.95
C ILE A 83 5.14 -6.14 13.45
N LYS A 84 4.75 -4.99 14.00
CA LYS A 84 4.74 -4.77 15.44
C LYS A 84 3.33 -4.45 15.91
N THR A 85 2.89 -5.14 16.98
CA THR A 85 1.57 -4.95 17.60
C THR A 85 1.72 -4.80 19.10
N GLY A 86 0.75 -4.18 19.76
CA GLY A 86 0.61 -4.27 21.20
C GLY A 86 0.26 -5.71 21.66
N ASN A 87 0.22 -5.91 22.97
CA ASN A 87 -0.22 -7.14 23.59
C ASN A 87 -1.69 -7.01 24.02
N ASP A 88 -2.58 -6.85 23.04
CA ASP A 88 -4.00 -6.53 23.23
C ASP A 88 -4.88 -7.29 22.22
N GLU A 89 -6.20 -7.18 22.40
CA GLU A 89 -7.21 -7.83 21.53
C GLU A 89 -7.08 -7.40 20.06
N SER A 90 -6.69 -6.15 19.79
CA SER A 90 -6.47 -5.65 18.44
C SER A 90 -5.29 -6.36 17.78
N GLY A 91 -4.21 -6.58 18.52
CA GLY A 91 -3.06 -7.36 18.05
C GLY A 91 -3.43 -8.81 17.77
N GLU A 92 -4.21 -9.45 18.66
CA GLU A 92 -4.68 -10.81 18.44
C GLU A 92 -5.61 -10.93 17.23
N ALA A 93 -6.48 -9.94 16.98
CA ALA A 93 -7.33 -9.91 15.81
C ALA A 93 -6.50 -9.88 14.50
N ILE A 94 -5.40 -9.10 14.48
CA ILE A 94 -4.47 -9.05 13.34
C ILE A 94 -3.80 -10.43 13.14
N LEU A 95 -3.31 -11.06 14.20
CA LEU A 95 -2.67 -12.37 14.12
C LEU A 95 -3.62 -13.46 13.62
N ASN A 96 -4.85 -13.44 14.11
CA ASN A 96 -5.89 -14.38 13.68
C ASN A 96 -6.21 -14.24 12.19
N GLU A 97 -6.24 -13.00 11.67
CA GLU A 97 -6.44 -12.79 10.25
C GLU A 97 -5.23 -13.27 9.42
N LEU A 98 -4.00 -12.97 9.83
CA LEU A 98 -2.81 -13.49 9.15
C LEU A 98 -2.81 -15.01 9.09
N LYS A 99 -3.18 -15.68 10.18
CA LYS A 99 -3.32 -17.14 10.23
C LYS A 99 -4.40 -17.65 9.26
N LYS A 100 -5.58 -17.01 9.24
CA LYS A 100 -6.67 -17.33 8.30
C LYS A 100 -6.24 -17.20 6.84
N GLU A 101 -5.45 -16.19 6.53
CA GLU A 101 -4.91 -15.93 5.18
C GLU A 101 -3.60 -16.72 4.91
N LYS A 102 -3.19 -17.66 5.80
CA LYS A 102 -2.00 -18.49 5.65
C LYS A 102 -0.68 -17.71 5.52
N ILE A 103 -0.59 -16.58 6.19
CA ILE A 103 0.58 -15.72 6.23
C ILE A 103 1.37 -16.02 7.51
N ALA A 104 2.67 -16.32 7.37
CA ALA A 104 3.54 -16.54 8.51
C ALA A 104 3.84 -15.22 9.23
N PRO A 105 3.56 -15.09 10.53
CA PRO A 105 3.79 -13.84 11.24
C PRO A 105 5.19 -13.80 11.85
N PHE A 106 5.97 -12.77 11.51
CA PHE A 106 7.11 -12.30 12.30
C PHE A 106 6.63 -11.11 13.13
N VAL A 107 6.12 -11.38 14.33
CA VAL A 107 5.50 -10.36 15.18
C VAL A 107 6.40 -9.94 16.30
N VAL A 108 6.66 -8.64 16.38
CA VAL A 108 7.24 -8.01 17.54
C VAL A 108 6.09 -7.53 18.44
N LYS A 109 6.06 -8.01 19.67
CA LYS A 109 5.06 -7.60 20.67
C LYS A 109 5.58 -6.41 21.48
N GLU A 110 4.84 -5.31 21.44
CA GLU A 110 5.08 -4.14 22.29
C GLU A 110 4.40 -4.30 23.64
N LYS A 111 5.06 -3.89 24.71
CA LYS A 111 4.54 -4.05 26.07
C LYS A 111 3.81 -2.82 26.58
N GLU A 112 4.26 -1.62 26.15
CA GLU A 112 3.82 -0.34 26.71
C GLU A 112 2.80 0.37 25.82
N LEU A 113 2.83 0.13 24.50
CA LEU A 113 1.94 0.79 23.56
C LEU A 113 0.90 -0.17 23.03
N PRO A 114 -0.37 0.25 22.95
CA PRO A 114 -1.41 -0.52 22.27
C PRO A 114 -1.13 -0.71 20.79
N THR A 115 -1.79 -1.68 20.20
CA THR A 115 -1.82 -1.87 18.74
C THR A 115 -2.36 -0.62 18.05
N ALA A 116 -1.82 -0.32 16.88
CA ALA A 116 -2.33 0.76 16.04
C ALA A 116 -3.81 0.57 15.72
N TYR A 117 -4.55 1.68 15.70
CA TYR A 117 -5.99 1.69 15.59
C TYR A 117 -6.47 2.83 14.69
N SER A 118 -7.44 2.56 13.83
CA SER A 118 -8.05 3.59 12.99
C SER A 118 -9.56 3.57 13.16
N THR A 119 -10.16 4.75 13.34
CA THR A 119 -11.59 4.94 13.17
C THR A 119 -11.84 5.63 11.84
N ILE A 120 -12.55 4.95 10.94
CA ILE A 120 -12.85 5.42 9.60
C ILE A 120 -14.30 5.89 9.58
N LEU A 121 -14.49 7.18 9.42
CA LEU A 121 -15.80 7.80 9.27
C LEU A 121 -16.14 7.82 7.78
N LEU A 122 -16.89 6.81 7.33
CA LEU A 122 -17.19 6.60 5.92
C LEU A 122 -18.47 7.33 5.53
N GLU A 123 -18.35 8.22 4.56
CA GLU A 123 -19.45 8.99 4.00
C GLU A 123 -20.12 8.21 2.84
N PRO A 124 -21.44 8.39 2.59
CA PRO A 124 -22.15 7.64 1.55
C PRO A 124 -21.59 7.73 0.12
N SER A 125 -20.81 8.76 -0.20
CA SER A 125 -20.10 8.89 -1.49
C SER A 125 -18.88 7.99 -1.63
N GLY A 126 -18.46 7.32 -0.53
CA GLY A 126 -17.21 6.55 -0.47
C GLY A 126 -15.98 7.35 -0.02
N GLU A 127 -16.14 8.66 0.22
CA GLU A 127 -15.12 9.49 0.87
C GLU A 127 -15.08 9.23 2.37
N ARG A 128 -13.96 9.53 3.00
CA ARG A 128 -13.76 9.20 4.41
C ARG A 128 -12.84 10.16 5.13
N THR A 129 -13.07 10.29 6.42
CA THR A 129 -12.11 10.84 7.38
C THR A 129 -11.55 9.70 8.23
N ILE A 130 -10.24 9.66 8.43
CA ILE A 130 -9.58 8.61 9.21
C ILE A 130 -8.94 9.23 10.44
N LEU A 131 -9.39 8.81 11.61
CA LEU A 131 -8.76 9.11 12.89
C LEU A 131 -7.78 7.99 13.21
N VAL A 132 -6.47 8.31 13.27
CA VAL A 132 -5.42 7.29 13.35
C VAL A 132 -4.65 7.41 14.65
N TYR A 133 -4.60 6.31 15.40
CA TYR A 133 -3.62 6.08 16.45
C TYR A 133 -2.56 5.09 15.95
N ARG A 134 -1.31 5.50 15.93
CA ARG A 134 -0.22 4.72 15.34
C ARG A 134 0.34 3.65 16.26
N GLY A 135 0.35 3.90 17.57
CA GLY A 135 0.71 2.94 18.60
C GLY A 135 1.99 2.15 18.33
N ALA A 136 1.95 0.88 18.62
CA ALA A 136 3.08 -0.03 18.50
C ALA A 136 3.71 -0.07 17.09
N SER A 137 2.93 0.13 16.02
CA SER A 137 3.42 -0.07 14.65
C SER A 137 4.49 0.92 14.20
N GLU A 138 4.64 2.06 14.86
CA GLU A 138 5.69 3.04 14.58
C GLU A 138 6.95 2.85 15.45
N ASN A 139 6.89 2.01 16.48
CA ASN A 139 7.95 1.84 17.47
C ASN A 139 8.81 0.58 17.22
N LEU A 140 8.96 0.16 15.96
CA LEU A 140 9.83 -0.97 15.61
C LEU A 140 11.30 -0.56 15.81
N LYS A 141 12.08 -1.40 16.51
CA LYS A 141 13.50 -1.19 16.79
C LYS A 141 14.36 -2.20 16.04
N ILE A 142 15.60 -1.84 15.72
CA ILE A 142 16.52 -2.68 14.95
C ILE A 142 16.80 -4.00 15.66
N GLU A 143 17.01 -3.97 16.95
CA GLU A 143 17.34 -5.11 17.81
C GLU A 143 16.20 -6.14 17.96
N GLU A 144 14.98 -5.72 17.65
CA GLU A 144 13.79 -6.58 17.71
C GLU A 144 13.58 -7.39 16.42
N ILE A 145 14.31 -7.06 15.36
CA ILE A 145 14.12 -7.68 14.04
C ILE A 145 14.92 -8.95 13.92
N PRO A 146 14.28 -10.11 13.68
CA PRO A 146 14.97 -11.40 13.54
C PRO A 146 15.60 -11.55 12.15
N PHE A 147 16.59 -10.73 11.81
CA PHE A 147 17.19 -10.63 10.48
C PHE A 147 17.63 -11.98 9.89
N GLU A 148 18.15 -12.89 10.70
CA GLU A 148 18.63 -14.22 10.27
C GLU A 148 17.49 -15.13 9.78
N LYS A 149 16.23 -14.85 10.21
CA LYS A 149 15.02 -15.58 9.79
C LYS A 149 14.35 -14.97 8.56
N LEU A 150 14.71 -13.74 8.18
CA LEU A 150 14.08 -13.01 7.08
C LEU A 150 14.67 -13.41 5.73
N LYS A 151 14.33 -14.61 5.23
CA LYS A 151 14.81 -15.16 3.97
C LYS A 151 13.70 -15.22 2.93
N SER A 152 13.81 -14.44 1.85
CA SER A 152 12.82 -14.38 0.78
C SER A 152 13.41 -13.98 -0.56
N SER A 153 12.69 -14.26 -1.66
CA SER A 153 13.04 -13.78 -2.99
C SER A 153 12.75 -12.29 -3.17
N TRP A 154 11.66 -11.82 -2.54
CA TRP A 154 11.23 -10.43 -2.54
C TRP A 154 10.96 -9.95 -1.13
N VAL A 155 11.14 -8.66 -0.92
CA VAL A 155 10.60 -7.94 0.24
C VAL A 155 9.74 -6.78 -0.24
N TYR A 156 8.56 -6.61 0.33
CA TYR A 156 7.65 -5.48 0.09
C TYR A 156 7.63 -4.60 1.34
N ILE A 157 8.14 -3.39 1.22
CA ILE A 157 8.30 -2.46 2.34
C ILE A 157 7.30 -1.30 2.18
N THR A 158 6.42 -1.15 3.17
CA THR A 158 5.49 -0.03 3.30
C THR A 158 5.64 0.55 4.70
N PRO A 159 6.59 1.47 4.89
CA PRO A 159 7.16 1.80 6.20
C PRO A 159 6.20 2.50 7.17
N GLY A 160 5.14 3.14 6.66
CA GLY A 160 4.33 4.02 7.48
C GLY A 160 5.20 5.14 8.09
N LYS A 161 5.32 5.16 9.42
CA LYS A 161 6.25 6.04 10.15
C LYS A 161 7.31 5.26 10.96
N ILE A 162 7.62 4.02 10.58
CA ILE A 162 8.78 3.31 11.16
C ILE A 162 10.02 4.19 10.99
N PRO A 163 10.89 4.34 12.03
CA PRO A 163 12.02 5.24 11.96
C PRO A 163 12.95 4.96 10.76
N PHE A 164 13.42 6.03 10.11
CA PHE A 164 14.25 5.93 8.90
C PHE A 164 15.48 5.03 9.10
N PRO A 165 16.25 5.07 10.21
CA PRO A 165 17.40 4.19 10.42
C PRO A 165 17.03 2.70 10.45
N VAL A 166 15.83 2.37 10.92
CA VAL A 166 15.33 0.98 10.92
C VAL A 166 15.08 0.50 9.50
N ILE A 167 14.39 1.31 8.70
CA ILE A 167 14.13 0.99 7.29
C ILE A 167 15.43 0.93 6.49
N GLU A 168 16.37 1.84 6.71
CA GLU A 168 17.69 1.79 6.08
C GLU A 168 18.43 0.48 6.42
N LYS A 169 18.40 0.03 7.68
CA LYS A 169 18.98 -1.25 8.08
C LYS A 169 18.32 -2.44 7.41
N ILE A 170 16.99 -2.41 7.27
CA ILE A 170 16.20 -3.41 6.55
C ILE A 170 16.62 -3.45 5.07
N PHE A 171 16.69 -2.31 4.39
CA PHE A 171 17.16 -2.22 3.00
C PHE A 171 18.57 -2.80 2.82
N ASN A 172 19.48 -2.44 3.72
CA ASN A 172 20.86 -2.92 3.68
C ASN A 172 20.93 -4.45 3.85
N HIS A 173 20.12 -5.02 4.75
CA HIS A 173 20.05 -6.46 4.95
C HIS A 173 19.58 -7.19 3.68
N PHE A 174 18.45 -6.78 3.11
CA PHE A 174 17.90 -7.45 1.93
C PHE A 174 18.74 -7.24 0.67
N SER A 175 19.28 -6.04 0.47
CA SER A 175 20.19 -5.75 -0.64
C SER A 175 21.47 -6.61 -0.58
N LYS A 176 22.08 -6.76 0.62
CA LYS A 176 23.25 -7.63 0.82
C LYS A 176 22.94 -9.09 0.49
N ASN A 177 21.72 -9.54 0.78
CA ASN A 177 21.26 -10.91 0.50
C ASN A 177 20.71 -11.09 -0.93
N LYS A 178 20.84 -10.10 -1.81
CA LYS A 178 20.33 -10.10 -3.20
C LYS A 178 18.83 -10.34 -3.30
N THR A 179 18.07 -10.05 -2.25
CA THR A 179 16.60 -10.04 -2.25
C THR A 179 16.11 -8.83 -3.04
N LEU A 180 15.13 -9.02 -3.90
CA LEU A 180 14.53 -7.93 -4.66
C LEU A 180 13.60 -7.09 -3.75
N ILE A 181 13.82 -5.78 -3.76
CA ILE A 181 13.10 -4.85 -2.87
C ILE A 181 12.00 -4.14 -3.65
N ALA A 182 10.75 -4.30 -3.24
CA ALA A 182 9.64 -3.45 -3.65
C ALA A 182 9.34 -2.45 -2.52
N PHE A 183 9.22 -1.19 -2.88
CA PHE A 183 9.10 -0.10 -1.93
C PHE A 183 7.89 0.79 -2.23
N ASN A 184 7.02 0.93 -1.27
CA ASN A 184 5.90 1.88 -1.30
C ASN A 184 6.12 2.88 -0.15
N PRO A 185 6.89 3.96 -0.38
CA PRO A 185 7.21 4.95 0.64
C PRO A 185 5.94 5.67 1.09
N SER A 186 5.87 6.00 2.37
CA SER A 186 4.84 6.90 2.89
C SER A 186 5.24 8.36 2.68
N GLY A 187 4.28 9.28 2.80
CA GLY A 187 4.55 10.72 2.71
C GLY A 187 5.68 11.19 3.63
N SER A 188 5.75 10.64 4.86
CA SER A 188 6.83 10.97 5.81
C SER A 188 8.23 10.55 5.33
N PHE A 189 8.33 9.48 4.52
CA PHE A 189 9.59 9.10 3.88
C PHE A 189 9.92 10.00 2.70
N ILE A 190 8.93 10.38 1.91
CA ILE A 190 9.12 11.33 0.81
C ILE A 190 9.63 12.68 1.30
N GLU A 191 9.13 13.15 2.45
CA GLU A 191 9.57 14.39 3.10
C GLU A 191 11.04 14.35 3.56
N THR A 192 11.67 13.17 3.66
CA THR A 192 13.11 13.09 3.97
C THR A 192 14.01 13.53 2.81
N GLY A 193 13.45 13.71 1.60
CA GLY A 193 14.14 14.26 0.45
C GLY A 193 15.38 13.46 0.05
N GLU A 194 16.55 14.12 0.04
CA GLU A 194 17.83 13.54 -0.38
C GLU A 194 18.20 12.25 0.35
N LYS A 195 17.82 12.12 1.63
CA LYS A 195 18.09 10.90 2.42
C LYS A 195 17.42 9.65 1.85
N LEU A 196 16.34 9.82 1.07
CA LEU A 196 15.62 8.70 0.47
C LEU A 196 16.35 8.12 -0.75
N LYS A 197 17.14 8.91 -1.47
CA LYS A 197 17.83 8.50 -2.72
C LYS A 197 18.60 7.17 -2.61
N PRO A 198 19.41 6.91 -1.56
CA PRO A 198 20.11 5.64 -1.43
C PRO A 198 19.20 4.41 -1.31
N LEU A 199 17.98 4.59 -0.78
CA LEU A 199 16.99 3.53 -0.70
C LEU A 199 16.33 3.30 -2.06
N LEU A 200 15.97 4.37 -2.79
CA LEU A 200 15.40 4.30 -4.13
C LEU A 200 16.34 3.59 -5.10
N ALA A 201 17.64 3.90 -5.05
CA ALA A 201 18.67 3.26 -5.88
C ALA A 201 18.78 1.73 -5.67
N LYS A 202 18.38 1.22 -4.51
CA LYS A 202 18.36 -0.22 -4.17
C LYS A 202 17.04 -0.91 -4.49
N ALA A 203 15.98 -0.13 -4.73
CA ALA A 203 14.66 -0.68 -4.99
C ALA A 203 14.56 -1.26 -6.40
N LYS A 204 13.96 -2.46 -6.52
CA LYS A 204 13.62 -3.07 -7.81
C LYS A 204 12.28 -2.60 -8.34
N ALA A 205 11.36 -2.27 -7.46
CA ALA A 205 10.09 -1.66 -7.80
C ALA A 205 9.74 -0.57 -6.79
N ILE A 206 9.27 0.57 -7.25
CA ILE A 206 8.82 1.70 -6.45
C ILE A 206 7.36 1.97 -6.81
N ILE A 207 6.52 2.10 -5.81
CA ILE A 207 5.10 2.38 -5.97
C ILE A 207 4.80 3.73 -5.31
N LEU A 208 4.22 4.64 -6.07
CA LEU A 208 3.88 5.99 -5.64
C LEU A 208 2.52 6.38 -6.20
N ASN A 209 1.82 7.31 -5.57
CA ASN A 209 0.82 8.09 -6.27
C ASN A 209 1.48 9.33 -6.93
N ARG A 210 0.75 9.99 -7.83
CA ARG A 210 1.31 11.11 -8.59
C ARG A 210 1.64 12.34 -7.72
N GLU A 211 0.89 12.56 -6.63
CA GLU A 211 1.21 13.63 -5.68
C GLU A 211 2.51 13.34 -4.93
N GLU A 212 2.70 12.10 -4.50
CA GLU A 212 3.93 11.63 -3.86
C GLU A 212 5.13 11.74 -4.81
N ALA A 213 4.92 11.35 -6.07
CA ALA A 213 5.94 11.44 -7.11
C ALA A 213 6.32 12.90 -7.43
N ALA A 214 5.35 13.80 -7.49
CA ALA A 214 5.57 15.23 -7.66
C ALA A 214 6.37 15.83 -6.49
N LYS A 215 5.99 15.49 -5.24
CA LYS A 215 6.72 15.92 -4.04
C LYS A 215 8.16 15.38 -4.01
N LEU A 216 8.36 14.10 -4.33
CA LEU A 216 9.67 13.45 -4.36
C LEU A 216 10.62 14.13 -5.36
N THR A 217 10.11 14.50 -6.52
CA THR A 217 10.92 15.07 -7.62
C THR A 217 11.02 16.58 -7.57
N GLY A 218 10.16 17.27 -6.79
CA GLY A 218 10.01 18.72 -6.81
C GLY A 218 9.47 19.25 -8.12
N VAL A 219 8.81 18.40 -8.92
CA VAL A 219 8.21 18.76 -10.22
C VAL A 219 6.72 18.99 -10.03
N ASP A 220 6.17 19.98 -10.74
CA ASP A 220 4.73 20.25 -10.73
C ASP A 220 3.93 19.00 -11.13
N TYR A 221 2.83 18.75 -10.42
CA TYR A 221 1.94 17.59 -10.62
C TYR A 221 1.47 17.45 -12.09
N SER A 222 1.26 18.55 -12.82
CA SER A 222 0.81 18.54 -14.21
C SER A 222 1.84 17.95 -15.19
N LYS A 223 3.13 17.98 -14.84
CA LYS A 223 4.26 17.62 -15.70
C LYS A 223 4.69 16.15 -15.57
N GLU A 224 3.80 15.21 -15.90
CA GLU A 224 4.02 13.76 -15.73
C GLU A 224 5.34 13.26 -16.33
N SER A 225 5.64 13.64 -17.57
CA SER A 225 6.86 13.16 -18.25
C SER A 225 8.15 13.66 -17.58
N GLU A 226 8.14 14.87 -16.99
CA GLU A 226 9.27 15.40 -16.26
C GLU A 226 9.44 14.70 -14.90
N ILE A 227 8.30 14.37 -14.23
CA ILE A 227 8.30 13.56 -13.01
C ILE A 227 8.97 12.21 -13.27
N PHE A 228 8.57 11.47 -14.32
CA PHE A 228 9.17 10.17 -14.64
C PHE A 228 10.65 10.29 -14.96
N ARG A 229 11.05 11.25 -15.79
CA ARG A 229 12.46 11.45 -16.11
C ARG A 229 13.31 11.62 -14.84
N LYS A 230 12.85 12.45 -13.90
CA LYS A 230 13.58 12.65 -12.64
C LYS A 230 13.57 11.41 -11.72
N ILE A 231 12.48 10.64 -11.71
CA ILE A 231 12.45 9.40 -10.91
C ILE A 231 13.37 8.33 -11.52
N ASP A 232 13.39 8.18 -12.84
CA ASP A 232 14.26 7.22 -13.52
C ASP A 232 15.77 7.55 -13.29
N GLU A 233 16.12 8.82 -13.01
CA GLU A 233 17.46 9.22 -12.57
C GLU A 233 17.78 8.73 -11.12
N LEU A 234 16.75 8.49 -10.28
CA LEU A 234 16.93 8.10 -8.89
C LEU A 234 16.98 6.59 -8.67
N THR A 235 16.49 5.81 -9.63
CA THR A 235 16.39 4.35 -9.50
C THR A 235 16.54 3.64 -10.84
N PRO A 236 17.30 2.53 -10.89
CA PRO A 236 17.29 1.62 -12.05
C PRO A 236 16.11 0.64 -12.01
N GLY A 237 15.22 0.78 -11.05
CA GLY A 237 14.06 -0.08 -10.85
C GLY A 237 12.85 0.29 -11.71
N ILE A 238 11.78 -0.45 -11.49
CA ILE A 238 10.48 -0.19 -12.11
C ILE A 238 9.73 0.81 -11.23
N VAL A 239 9.17 1.86 -11.82
CA VAL A 239 8.37 2.85 -11.10
C VAL A 239 6.92 2.78 -11.54
N ALA A 240 6.03 2.45 -10.61
CA ALA A 240 4.59 2.44 -10.84
C ALA A 240 3.94 3.64 -10.15
N MET A 241 3.39 4.56 -10.94
CA MET A 241 2.72 5.76 -10.47
C MET A 241 1.21 5.65 -10.72
N THR A 242 0.42 5.77 -9.66
CA THR A 242 -1.06 5.80 -9.74
C THR A 242 -1.57 7.23 -9.73
N ASP A 243 -2.66 7.49 -10.46
CA ASP A 243 -3.33 8.80 -10.53
C ASP A 243 -4.86 8.63 -10.45
N ALA A 244 -5.32 8.06 -9.35
CA ALA A 244 -6.74 7.85 -9.05
C ALA A 244 -7.53 7.29 -10.26
N GLU A 245 -8.53 8.02 -10.73
CA GLU A 245 -9.41 7.62 -11.84
C GLU A 245 -8.70 7.65 -13.21
N LYS A 246 -7.56 8.33 -13.33
CA LYS A 246 -6.75 8.32 -14.56
C LYS A 246 -5.94 7.03 -14.73
N GLY A 247 -5.89 6.19 -13.69
CA GLY A 247 -5.26 4.88 -13.75
C GLY A 247 -3.80 4.87 -13.30
N ALA A 248 -2.93 4.23 -14.06
CA ALA A 248 -1.54 4.07 -13.70
C ALA A 248 -0.61 4.26 -14.90
N THR A 249 0.54 4.88 -14.63
CA THR A 249 1.66 4.97 -15.56
C THR A 249 2.86 4.27 -14.94
N VAL A 250 3.55 3.43 -15.71
CA VAL A 250 4.69 2.63 -15.22
C VAL A 250 5.88 2.86 -16.14
N SER A 251 7.05 3.18 -15.56
CA SER A 251 8.34 3.16 -16.25
C SER A 251 9.14 1.93 -15.83
N ASP A 252 9.73 1.22 -16.77
CA ASP A 252 10.69 0.13 -16.50
C ASP A 252 12.15 0.55 -16.74
N GLY A 253 12.37 1.86 -16.95
CA GLY A 253 13.65 2.45 -17.31
C GLY A 253 13.94 2.41 -18.81
N PHE A 254 13.14 1.68 -19.61
CA PHE A 254 13.27 1.56 -21.08
C PHE A 254 12.01 2.03 -21.80
N ARG A 255 10.85 1.74 -21.22
CA ARG A 255 9.53 2.05 -21.78
C ARG A 255 8.61 2.61 -20.71
N VAL A 256 7.64 3.38 -21.16
CA VAL A 256 6.55 3.89 -20.32
C VAL A 256 5.25 3.25 -20.77
N TYR A 257 4.58 2.60 -19.83
CA TYR A 257 3.31 1.92 -20.02
C TYR A 257 2.20 2.74 -19.38
N ARG A 258 1.07 2.89 -20.04
CA ARG A 258 -0.11 3.59 -19.51
C ARG A 258 -1.33 2.70 -19.55
N ALA A 259 -2.11 2.72 -18.49
CA ALA A 259 -3.39 2.04 -18.42
C ALA A 259 -4.40 2.89 -17.64
N GLY A 260 -5.65 2.89 -18.08
CA GLY A 260 -6.76 3.41 -17.29
C GLY A 260 -7.12 2.51 -16.10
N ILE A 261 -8.36 2.58 -15.65
CA ILE A 261 -8.90 1.74 -14.58
C ILE A 261 -9.92 0.75 -15.13
N PHE A 262 -10.17 -0.34 -14.40
CA PHE A 262 -11.39 -1.12 -14.64
C PHE A 262 -12.58 -0.34 -14.07
N LYS A 263 -13.72 -0.40 -14.78
CA LYS A 263 -14.95 0.21 -14.28
C LYS A 263 -15.43 -0.55 -13.03
N GLU A 264 -15.58 0.15 -11.92
CA GLU A 264 -16.17 -0.38 -10.70
C GLU A 264 -17.68 -0.61 -10.87
N LYS A 265 -18.20 -1.61 -10.18
CA LYS A 265 -19.66 -1.86 -10.12
C LYS A 265 -20.33 -0.83 -9.22
N LYS A 266 -19.71 -0.51 -8.10
CA LYS A 266 -20.13 0.47 -7.12
C LYS A 266 -18.93 0.89 -6.30
N LEU A 267 -18.70 2.18 -6.18
CA LEU A 267 -17.75 2.73 -5.23
C LEU A 267 -18.36 2.68 -3.82
N ILE A 268 -17.69 1.98 -2.91
CA ILE A 268 -18.15 1.83 -1.53
C ILE A 268 -17.14 2.46 -0.56
N ASP A 269 -15.84 2.17 -0.73
CA ASP A 269 -14.80 2.64 0.18
C ASP A 269 -13.45 2.69 -0.56
N ARG A 270 -12.82 3.85 -0.61
CA ARG A 270 -11.51 4.04 -1.27
C ARG A 270 -10.33 3.55 -0.42
N THR A 271 -10.57 3.08 0.81
CA THR A 271 -9.51 2.66 1.73
C THR A 271 -8.75 1.45 1.21
N GLY A 272 -7.42 1.57 1.17
CA GLY A 272 -6.55 0.48 0.74
C GLY A 272 -6.42 0.28 -0.78
N ALA A 273 -7.03 1.15 -1.62
CA ALA A 273 -6.89 1.06 -3.08
C ALA A 273 -5.43 1.13 -3.55
N GLY A 274 -4.63 2.05 -2.97
CA GLY A 274 -3.20 2.19 -3.25
C GLY A 274 -2.40 0.94 -2.83
N ASP A 275 -2.65 0.42 -1.63
CA ASP A 275 -2.02 -0.83 -1.15
C ASP A 275 -2.39 -2.02 -2.06
N ALA A 276 -3.66 -2.09 -2.48
CA ALA A 276 -4.16 -3.14 -3.35
C ALA A 276 -3.55 -3.06 -4.76
N PHE A 277 -3.41 -1.85 -5.32
CA PHE A 277 -2.70 -1.66 -6.59
C PHE A 277 -1.23 -2.06 -6.44
N GLY A 278 -0.51 -1.47 -5.50
CA GLY A 278 0.93 -1.68 -5.34
C GLY A 278 1.29 -3.14 -5.08
N SER A 279 0.60 -3.78 -4.15
CA SER A 279 0.83 -5.20 -3.85
C SER A 279 0.39 -6.11 -5.01
N GLY A 280 -0.71 -5.80 -5.70
CA GLY A 280 -1.17 -6.51 -6.89
C GLY A 280 -0.18 -6.39 -8.04
N PHE A 281 0.35 -5.18 -8.28
CA PHE A 281 1.39 -4.93 -9.27
C PHE A 281 2.65 -5.77 -9.00
N VAL A 282 3.17 -5.72 -7.78
CA VAL A 282 4.37 -6.50 -7.40
C VAL A 282 4.09 -8.00 -7.44
N ALA A 283 2.90 -8.46 -7.03
CA ALA A 283 2.51 -9.87 -7.20
C ALA A 283 2.55 -10.29 -8.68
N GLY A 284 2.14 -9.40 -9.58
CA GLY A 284 2.23 -9.61 -11.03
C GLY A 284 3.67 -9.76 -11.51
N LEU A 285 4.58 -8.89 -11.05
CA LEU A 285 6.03 -8.99 -11.36
C LEU A 285 6.64 -10.31 -10.87
N ILE A 286 6.28 -10.76 -9.66
CA ILE A 286 6.78 -12.01 -9.09
C ILE A 286 6.31 -13.21 -9.92
N ARG A 287 5.07 -13.20 -10.37
CA ARG A 287 4.42 -14.35 -10.98
C ARG A 287 4.68 -14.53 -12.48
N LYS A 288 4.81 -13.45 -13.22
CA LYS A 288 4.97 -13.48 -14.68
C LYS A 288 6.28 -12.83 -15.08
N LYS A 289 7.18 -13.66 -15.55
CA LYS A 289 8.46 -13.22 -16.13
C LYS A 289 8.38 -13.30 -17.65
N GLU A 290 9.11 -12.45 -18.33
CA GLU A 290 9.28 -12.48 -19.77
C GLU A 290 10.73 -12.81 -20.12
N LYS A 291 10.92 -13.43 -21.30
CA LYS A 291 12.24 -13.54 -21.90
C LYS A 291 12.64 -12.14 -22.39
N CYS A 292 13.76 -11.66 -21.91
CA CYS A 292 14.27 -10.35 -22.24
C CYS A 292 15.70 -10.47 -22.75
N GLU A 293 16.00 -9.79 -23.84
CA GLU A 293 17.38 -9.61 -24.28
C GLU A 293 18.12 -8.73 -23.28
N LYS A 294 19.34 -9.14 -22.92
CA LYS A 294 20.11 -8.43 -21.88
C LYS A 294 20.25 -6.95 -22.22
N GLY A 295 19.80 -6.09 -21.31
CA GLY A 295 19.95 -4.65 -21.40
C GLY A 295 18.87 -3.91 -22.18
N LEU A 296 17.85 -4.60 -22.72
CA LEU A 296 16.80 -3.98 -23.55
C LEU A 296 15.42 -3.89 -22.87
N CYS A 297 15.21 -4.64 -21.77
CA CYS A 297 13.98 -4.59 -20.98
C CYS A 297 14.16 -5.18 -19.58
N GLN A 298 13.17 -5.02 -18.72
CA GLN A 298 13.07 -5.74 -17.45
C GLN A 298 12.49 -7.16 -17.69
N PRO A 299 12.98 -8.21 -16.96
CA PRO A 299 12.53 -9.59 -17.15
C PRO A 299 11.16 -9.87 -16.49
N PHE A 300 10.23 -8.91 -16.57
CA PHE A 300 8.90 -8.98 -15.94
C PHE A 300 7.83 -8.62 -16.95
N ASN A 301 6.67 -9.27 -16.87
CA ASN A 301 5.50 -8.90 -17.65
C ASN A 301 4.80 -7.68 -17.01
N ILE A 302 5.20 -6.48 -17.43
CA ILE A 302 4.68 -5.22 -16.88
C ILE A 302 3.19 -5.07 -17.14
N GLU A 303 2.71 -5.44 -18.32
CA GLU A 303 1.27 -5.35 -18.64
C GLU A 303 0.42 -6.24 -17.72
N TYR A 304 0.85 -7.48 -17.48
CA TYR A 304 0.16 -8.37 -16.55
C TYR A 304 0.16 -7.79 -15.14
N ALA A 305 1.28 -7.21 -14.70
CA ALA A 305 1.42 -6.59 -13.40
C ALA A 305 0.48 -5.38 -13.24
N ILE A 306 0.39 -4.51 -14.24
CA ILE A 306 -0.54 -3.37 -14.27
C ILE A 306 -1.99 -3.86 -14.19
N ARG A 307 -2.37 -4.84 -15.02
CA ARG A 307 -3.75 -5.39 -15.01
C ARG A 307 -4.12 -5.99 -13.66
N LEU A 308 -3.21 -6.74 -13.02
CA LEU A 308 -3.46 -7.31 -11.70
C LEU A 308 -3.58 -6.23 -10.62
N GLY A 309 -2.69 -5.24 -10.62
CA GLY A 309 -2.75 -4.10 -9.70
C GLY A 309 -4.06 -3.32 -9.84
N SER A 310 -4.44 -2.95 -11.08
CA SER A 310 -5.67 -2.22 -11.36
C SER A 310 -6.93 -3.01 -11.00
N ALA A 311 -6.97 -4.32 -11.33
CA ALA A 311 -8.10 -5.18 -10.99
C ALA A 311 -8.27 -5.33 -9.47
N ASN A 312 -7.15 -5.49 -8.75
CA ASN A 312 -7.15 -5.61 -7.30
C ASN A 312 -7.63 -4.32 -6.63
N ALA A 313 -7.14 -3.17 -7.07
CA ALA A 313 -7.58 -1.86 -6.58
C ALA A 313 -9.07 -1.63 -6.82
N THR A 314 -9.55 -1.89 -8.06
CA THR A 314 -10.98 -1.75 -8.40
C THR A 314 -11.85 -2.70 -7.56
N SER A 315 -11.42 -3.93 -7.34
CA SER A 315 -12.18 -4.89 -6.54
C SER A 315 -12.22 -4.50 -5.05
N VAL A 316 -11.17 -3.86 -4.53
CA VAL A 316 -11.10 -3.41 -3.13
C VAL A 316 -12.09 -2.28 -2.88
N ILE A 317 -12.15 -1.28 -3.76
CA ILE A 317 -13.06 -0.13 -3.56
C ILE A 317 -14.56 -0.49 -3.66
N GLU A 318 -14.89 -1.69 -4.10
CA GLU A 318 -16.25 -2.24 -4.14
C GLU A 318 -16.71 -2.86 -2.80
N LYS A 319 -15.88 -2.81 -1.77
CA LYS A 319 -16.13 -3.40 -0.45
C LYS A 319 -15.65 -2.47 0.67
N ILE A 320 -16.24 -2.59 1.86
CA ILE A 320 -15.73 -1.89 3.05
C ILE A 320 -14.44 -2.58 3.52
N GLY A 321 -13.40 -1.79 3.75
CA GLY A 321 -12.11 -2.22 4.28
C GLY A 321 -11.11 -2.69 3.23
N ALA A 322 -9.84 -2.49 3.55
CA ALA A 322 -8.72 -2.61 2.61
C ALA A 322 -8.44 -4.05 2.10
N LYS A 323 -9.05 -5.09 2.69
CA LYS A 323 -8.75 -6.50 2.38
C LYS A 323 -9.92 -7.27 1.81
N ALA A 324 -11.17 -6.85 2.09
CA ALA A 324 -12.35 -7.63 1.72
C ALA A 324 -12.48 -7.87 0.21
N GLY A 325 -12.07 -6.89 -0.61
CA GLY A 325 -12.10 -6.95 -2.07
C GLY A 325 -10.84 -7.50 -2.72
N ILE A 326 -9.78 -7.84 -1.99
CA ILE A 326 -8.55 -8.39 -2.56
C ILE A 326 -8.85 -9.69 -3.32
N LEU A 327 -8.45 -9.72 -4.59
CA LEU A 327 -8.73 -10.83 -5.50
C LEU A 327 -7.86 -12.06 -5.21
N LYS A 328 -8.48 -13.23 -5.22
CA LYS A 328 -7.74 -14.48 -5.33
C LYS A 328 -7.22 -14.65 -6.76
N ARG A 329 -6.13 -15.40 -6.91
CA ARG A 329 -5.55 -15.74 -8.21
C ARG A 329 -6.60 -16.25 -9.22
N THR A 330 -7.41 -17.20 -8.79
CA THR A 330 -8.44 -17.81 -9.65
C THR A 330 -9.53 -16.83 -10.06
N GLU A 331 -9.87 -15.87 -9.21
CA GLU A 331 -10.85 -14.82 -9.50
C GLU A 331 -10.31 -13.85 -10.56
N PHE A 332 -9.03 -13.48 -10.47
CA PHE A 332 -8.39 -12.65 -11.49
C PHE A 332 -8.22 -13.39 -12.82
N GLU A 333 -7.63 -14.60 -12.82
CA GLU A 333 -7.27 -15.30 -14.04
C GLU A 333 -8.48 -15.84 -14.82
N LYS A 334 -9.57 -16.25 -14.13
CA LYS A 334 -10.75 -16.83 -14.77
C LYS A 334 -11.79 -15.80 -15.20
N SER A 335 -11.85 -14.65 -14.56
CA SER A 335 -12.86 -13.62 -14.84
C SER A 335 -12.59 -12.91 -16.16
N LYS A 336 -13.61 -12.86 -17.03
CA LYS A 336 -13.57 -12.03 -18.25
C LYS A 336 -13.44 -10.55 -17.94
N ARG A 337 -13.95 -10.09 -16.78
CA ARG A 337 -13.91 -8.69 -16.35
C ARG A 337 -12.48 -8.15 -16.29
N TRP A 338 -11.53 -8.93 -15.81
CA TRP A 338 -10.16 -8.49 -15.54
C TRP A 338 -9.18 -8.68 -16.71
N LYS A 339 -9.69 -9.08 -17.89
CA LYS A 339 -8.83 -9.35 -19.06
C LYS A 339 -8.64 -8.13 -19.96
N ASN A 340 -9.62 -7.25 -20.04
CA ASN A 340 -9.71 -6.24 -21.09
C ASN A 340 -9.36 -4.82 -20.59
N LEU A 341 -8.23 -4.66 -19.89
CA LEU A 341 -7.65 -3.35 -19.66
C LEU A 341 -6.53 -3.12 -20.69
N PRO A 342 -6.70 -2.19 -21.64
CA PRO A 342 -5.62 -1.84 -22.55
C PRO A 342 -4.43 -1.27 -21.79
N VAL A 343 -3.23 -1.67 -22.21
CA VAL A 343 -1.96 -1.11 -21.74
C VAL A 343 -1.21 -0.67 -22.99
N TYR A 344 -0.80 0.58 -23.04
CA TYR A 344 -0.18 1.23 -24.19
C TYR A 344 1.27 1.52 -23.91
#